data_50f5a3a3a1da5b88f75ac77424eb800a
#
_entry.id   50f5a3a3a1da5b88f75ac77424eb800a
#
_cell.length_a   1.000
_cell.length_b   1.000
_cell.length_c   1.000
_cell.angle_alpha   90.00
_cell.angle_beta   90.00
_cell.angle_gamma   90.00
#
_symmetry.space_group_name_H-M   'P 1'
#
loop_
_entity.id
_entity.type
_entity.pdbx_description
1 polymer ?
#
loop_
_entity_poly.entity_id
_entity_poly.type
_entity_poly.pdbx_seq_one_letter_code
_entity_poly.pdbx_strand_id
1 'polypeptide(L)'
;MSDETSGITVYWRPGCGYCSGLFHQLDHLQVAYDAVDIWCDSEAAAFVRATASGNETVPTVSIGAVTLVNPTVHEVLAARQ
;
A
#
# COMPACT_ATOMS: atom_id res chain seq x y z
N MET A 1 -7.27 15.03 -14.49
CA MET A 1 -7.20 14.58 -14.19
C MET A 1 -7.07 13.92 -13.56
N SER A 2 -6.91 13.89 -13.48
CA SER A 2 -6.70 13.21 -12.96
C SER A 2 -6.72 12.58 -12.34
N ASP A 3 -6.84 12.41 -12.15
CA ASP A 3 -6.81 11.68 -11.65
C ASP A 3 -6.84 10.99 -11.38
N GLU A 4 -7.25 11.43 -11.81
CA GLU A 4 -6.98 10.41 -11.83
C GLU A 4 -6.28 9.65 -10.95
N THR A 5 -5.54 10.03 -10.21
CA THR A 5 -4.90 9.19 -9.28
C THR A 5 -5.89 8.65 -8.28
N SER A 6 -5.69 7.42 -7.92
CA SER A 6 -6.53 6.76 -6.95
C SER A 6 -6.34 7.32 -5.54
N GLY A 7 -5.22 7.98 -5.28
CA GLY A 7 -4.85 8.40 -3.94
C GLY A 7 -4.40 7.25 -3.04
N ILE A 8 -4.34 6.04 -3.57
CA ILE A 8 -3.94 4.84 -2.83
C ILE A 8 -2.58 4.39 -3.34
N THR A 9 -1.60 4.29 -2.44
CA THR A 9 -0.29 3.74 -2.77
C THR A 9 -0.04 2.52 -1.90
N VAL A 10 0.27 1.39 -2.53
CA VAL A 10 0.58 0.15 -1.82
C VAL A 10 2.07 -0.11 -1.91
N TYR A 11 2.74 -0.09 -0.76
CA TYR A 11 4.16 -0.40 -0.66
C TYR A 11 4.29 -1.91 -0.45
N TRP A 12 5.11 -2.55 -1.27
CA TRP A 12 5.22 -4.01 -1.29
C TRP A 12 6.65 -4.44 -1.58
N ARG A 13 6.92 -5.71 -1.45
CA ARG A 13 8.18 -6.30 -1.89
C ARG A 13 7.94 -7.67 -2.49
N PRO A 14 8.88 -8.18 -3.31
CA PRO A 14 8.76 -9.54 -3.87
C PRO A 14 8.71 -10.59 -2.74
N GLY A 15 7.94 -11.63 -2.96
CA GLY A 15 7.84 -12.72 -2.01
C GLY A 15 6.91 -12.50 -0.83
N CYS A 16 6.16 -11.39 -0.84
CA CYS A 16 5.22 -11.07 0.23
C CYS A 16 3.83 -11.63 -0.10
N GLY A 17 3.41 -12.68 0.60
CA GLY A 17 2.11 -13.29 0.35
C GLY A 17 0.94 -12.38 0.72
N TYR A 18 1.07 -11.60 1.78
CA TYR A 18 0.05 -10.64 2.17
C TYR A 18 -0.12 -9.54 1.12
N CYS A 19 1.00 -9.10 0.51
CA CYS A 19 0.96 -8.12 -0.57
C CYS A 19 0.18 -8.67 -1.76
N SER A 20 0.50 -9.89 -2.16
CA SER A 20 -0.18 -10.55 -3.28
C SER A 20 -1.67 -10.70 -3.03
N GLY A 21 -2.04 -11.07 -1.81
CA GLY A 21 -3.44 -11.21 -1.42
C GLY A 21 -4.18 -9.89 -1.50
N LEU A 22 -3.55 -8.82 -1.02
CA LEU A 22 -4.17 -7.50 -1.06
C LEU A 22 -4.35 -7.02 -2.50
N PHE A 23 -3.33 -7.18 -3.35
CA PHE A 23 -3.43 -6.83 -4.76
C PHE A 23 -4.57 -7.58 -5.43
N HIS A 24 -4.66 -8.88 -5.16
CA HIS A 24 -5.71 -9.71 -5.77
C HIS A 24 -7.09 -9.18 -5.39
N GLN A 25 -7.29 -8.83 -4.12
CA GLN A 25 -8.57 -8.33 -3.65
C GLN A 25 -8.90 -6.96 -4.23
N LEU A 26 -7.90 -6.06 -4.29
CA LEU A 26 -8.11 -4.73 -4.86
C LEU A 26 -8.44 -4.83 -6.35
N ASP A 27 -7.73 -5.70 -7.07
CA ASP A 27 -7.97 -5.91 -8.50
C ASP A 27 -9.37 -6.49 -8.74
N HIS A 28 -9.76 -7.45 -7.91
CA HIS A 28 -11.08 -8.06 -8.02
C HIS A 28 -12.20 -7.03 -7.82
N LEU A 29 -11.99 -6.09 -6.90
CA LEU A 29 -12.96 -5.05 -6.60
C LEU A 29 -12.82 -3.83 -7.52
N GLN A 30 -11.88 -3.88 -8.47
CA GLN A 30 -11.63 -2.82 -9.44
C GLN A 30 -11.26 -1.51 -8.75
N VAL A 31 -10.51 -1.60 -7.66
CA VAL A 31 -10.01 -0.43 -6.95
C VAL A 31 -8.66 -0.05 -7.52
N ALA A 32 -8.53 1.19 -7.99
CA ALA A 32 -7.27 1.67 -8.56
C ALA A 32 -6.28 2.01 -7.44
N TYR A 33 -5.01 1.70 -7.67
CA TYR A 33 -3.92 1.99 -6.73
C TYR A 33 -2.61 2.06 -7.48
N ASP A 34 -1.61 2.70 -6.85
CA ASP A 34 -0.23 2.67 -7.32
C ASP A 34 0.53 1.67 -6.45
N ALA A 35 1.44 0.92 -7.07
CA ALA A 35 2.25 -0.06 -6.35
C ALA A 35 3.72 0.37 -6.39
N VAL A 36 4.36 0.37 -5.23
CA VAL A 36 5.77 0.77 -5.11
C VAL A 36 6.55 -0.37 -4.44
N ASP A 37 7.53 -0.92 -5.17
CA ASP A 37 8.41 -1.97 -4.66
C ASP A 37 9.49 -1.33 -3.81
N ILE A 38 9.47 -1.58 -2.49
CA ILE A 38 10.40 -0.94 -1.57
C ILE A 38 11.84 -1.43 -1.75
N TRP A 39 12.04 -2.57 -2.43
CA TRP A 39 13.38 -3.05 -2.72
C TRP A 39 14.02 -2.30 -3.90
N CYS A 40 13.21 -1.60 -4.70
CA CYS A 40 13.67 -0.82 -5.84
C CYS A 40 13.65 0.68 -5.56
N ASP A 41 13.23 1.10 -4.36
CA ASP A 41 13.05 2.51 -4.03
C ASP A 41 13.43 2.72 -2.56
N SER A 42 14.62 3.25 -2.32
CA SER A 42 15.15 3.41 -0.96
C SER A 42 14.37 4.42 -0.14
N GLU A 43 13.78 5.43 -0.78
CA GLU A 43 12.95 6.40 -0.07
C GLU A 43 11.65 5.78 0.38
N ALA A 44 11.07 4.92 -0.45
CA ALA A 44 9.86 4.20 -0.09
C ALA A 44 10.15 3.24 1.07
N ALA A 45 11.27 2.55 1.05
CA ALA A 45 11.67 1.68 2.15
C ALA A 45 11.83 2.47 3.45
N ALA A 46 12.42 3.66 3.38
CA ALA A 46 12.57 4.52 4.55
C ALA A 46 11.22 4.97 5.09
N PHE A 47 10.30 5.29 4.21
CA PHE A 47 8.94 5.68 4.61
C PHE A 47 8.24 4.54 5.34
N VAL A 48 8.35 3.32 4.82
CA VAL A 48 7.73 2.15 5.45
C VAL A 48 8.34 1.90 6.82
N ARG A 49 9.67 2.00 6.94
CA ARG A 49 10.33 1.84 8.26
C ARG A 49 9.86 2.87 9.25
N ALA A 50 9.74 4.13 8.81
CA ALA A 50 9.29 5.21 9.69
C ALA A 50 7.86 4.98 10.19
N THR A 51 7.03 4.38 9.35
CA THR A 51 5.63 4.10 9.69
C THR A 51 5.50 2.90 10.61
N ALA A 52 6.34 1.90 10.43
CA ALA A 52 6.23 0.61 11.12
C ALA A 52 7.29 0.43 12.20
N SER A 53 7.69 1.51 12.86
CA SER A 53 8.60 1.48 14.02
C SER A 53 9.95 0.87 13.68
N GLY A 54 10.47 1.16 12.50
CA GLY A 54 11.79 0.69 12.07
C GLY A 54 11.77 -0.60 11.27
N ASN A 55 10.61 -1.22 11.09
CA ASN A 55 10.47 -2.46 10.34
C ASN A 55 10.00 -2.19 8.92
N GLU A 56 10.44 -3.00 7.98
CA GLU A 56 9.95 -2.93 6.59
C GLU A 56 8.71 -3.82 6.45
N THR A 57 7.67 -3.50 7.21
CA THR A 57 6.44 -4.25 7.19
C THR A 57 5.64 -3.92 5.92
N VAL A 58 5.37 -4.91 5.12
CA VAL A 58 4.56 -4.77 3.92
C VAL A 58 3.42 -5.80 3.94
N PRO A 59 2.27 -5.51 3.33
CA PRO A 59 1.98 -4.25 2.63
C PRO A 59 1.75 -3.10 3.61
N THR A 60 2.21 -1.92 3.24
CA THR A 60 1.87 -0.66 3.91
C THR A 60 1.14 0.17 2.88
N VAL A 61 0.01 0.77 3.26
CA VAL A 61 -0.84 1.49 2.33
C VAL A 61 -0.99 2.93 2.78
N SER A 62 -0.75 3.85 1.84
CA SER A 62 -0.91 5.28 2.06
C SER A 62 -2.14 5.76 1.30
N ILE A 63 -3.05 6.44 1.97
CA ILE A 63 -4.27 6.98 1.37
C ILE A 63 -4.40 8.42 1.86
N GLY A 64 -3.98 9.37 1.02
CA GLY A 64 -3.92 10.76 1.44
C GLY A 64 -3.01 10.90 2.65
N ALA A 65 -3.54 11.43 3.76
CA ALA A 65 -2.79 11.61 5.00
C ALA A 65 -2.80 10.38 5.91
N VAL A 66 -3.54 9.34 5.53
CA VAL A 66 -3.69 8.13 6.34
C VAL A 66 -2.71 7.07 5.87
N THR A 67 -2.05 6.41 6.81
CA THR A 67 -1.15 5.30 6.51
C THR A 67 -1.56 4.09 7.34
N LEU A 68 -1.70 2.95 6.66
CA LEU A 68 -2.14 1.70 7.26
C LEU A 68 -1.02 0.66 7.12
N VAL A 69 -0.71 -0.04 8.20
CA VAL A 69 0.32 -1.09 8.20
C VAL A 69 -0.36 -2.44 8.16
N ASN A 70 -0.07 -3.21 7.12
CA ASN A 70 -0.63 -4.54 6.90
C ASN A 70 -2.17 -4.54 6.98
N PRO A 71 -2.85 -3.66 6.22
CA PRO A 71 -4.30 -3.55 6.32
C PRO A 71 -5.01 -4.68 5.59
N THR A 72 -6.25 -4.92 5.99
CA THR A 72 -7.16 -5.71 5.19
C THR A 72 -7.72 -4.83 4.07
N VAL A 73 -8.31 -5.47 3.04
CA VAL A 73 -8.94 -4.70 1.96
C VAL A 73 -10.08 -3.85 2.51
N HIS A 74 -10.78 -4.34 3.53
CA HIS A 74 -11.89 -3.58 4.14
C HIS A 74 -11.39 -2.30 4.81
N GLU A 75 -10.23 -2.37 5.46
CA GLU A 75 -9.63 -1.19 6.08
C GLU A 75 -9.21 -0.17 5.03
N VAL A 76 -8.67 -0.64 3.90
CA VAL A 76 -8.29 0.24 2.79
C VAL A 76 -9.54 0.94 2.24
N LEU A 77 -10.61 0.20 2.01
CA LEU A 77 -11.85 0.77 1.46
C LEU A 77 -12.45 1.79 2.41
N ALA A 78 -12.42 1.52 3.72
CA ALA A 78 -12.94 2.45 4.70
C ALA A 78 -12.12 3.74 4.75
N ALA A 79 -10.79 3.63 4.62
CA ALA A 79 -9.91 4.79 4.73
C ALA A 79 -9.96 5.71 3.51
N ARG A 80 -10.40 5.22 2.36
CA ARG A 80 -10.42 6.05 1.14
C ARG A 80 -11.63 6.96 1.04
N GLN A 81 -12.52 6.90 1.98
CA GLN A 81 -13.75 7.69 1.97
C GLN A 81 -13.51 9.16 2.24
#